data_042702f1b8952d15991ef18b4ae89518
#
_entry.id   042702f1b8952d15991ef18b4ae89518
#
_cell.length_a   1.000
_cell.length_b   1.000
_cell.length_c   1.000
_cell.angle_alpha   90.00
_cell.angle_beta   90.00
_cell.angle_gamma   90.00
#
_symmetry.space_group_name_H-M   'P 1'
#
loop_
_entity.id
_entity.type
_entity.pdbx_description
1 polymer ?
#
loop_
_entity_poly.entity_id
_entity_poly.type
_entity_poly.pdbx_seq_one_letter_code
_entity_poly.pdbx_strand_id
1 'polypeptide(L)'
;KKVTDAVHAKGGKIVIQLWHVGRISHVDIQPDGQKPVAPSAIAADVKTFTKNGMSPTSEPRALELDEMPRIVADYVHATKMARKAGFDGVEVHGANGYLLDQFLKTSSNKRDDAYGGSVENRARLLFEVLDGVVHAWDSDHVGLRLSPFSPANAIADDNPQETFDYVVDALNKYNLAYLHMVEG
;
A
#
# COMPACT_ATOMS: atom_id res chain seq x y z
N LYS A 1 12.00 -18.30 4.40
CA LYS A 1 13.25 -19.02 4.17
C LYS A 1 13.06 -20.34 3.43
N LYS A 2 12.26 -21.30 3.88
CA LYS A 2 12.05 -22.56 3.14
C LYS A 2 11.60 -22.35 1.69
N VAL A 3 10.70 -21.39 1.44
CA VAL A 3 10.21 -21.07 0.09
C VAL A 3 11.30 -20.41 -0.75
N THR A 4 11.99 -19.40 -0.22
CA THR A 4 13.08 -18.72 -0.92
C THR A 4 14.22 -19.67 -1.27
N ASP A 5 14.63 -20.54 -0.33
CA ASP A 5 15.65 -21.55 -0.56
C ASP A 5 15.25 -22.54 -1.69
N ALA A 6 13.97 -22.94 -1.74
CA ALA A 6 13.46 -23.85 -2.77
C ALA A 6 13.44 -23.20 -4.17
N VAL A 7 13.10 -21.90 -4.26
CA VAL A 7 13.14 -21.13 -5.52
C VAL A 7 14.58 -20.97 -5.99
N HIS A 8 15.48 -20.58 -5.09
CA HIS A 8 16.89 -20.38 -5.41
C HIS A 8 17.58 -21.68 -5.83
N ALA A 9 17.21 -22.81 -5.22
CA ALA A 9 17.72 -24.13 -5.61
C ALA A 9 17.36 -24.51 -7.07
N LYS A 10 16.39 -23.83 -7.68
CA LYS A 10 16.03 -23.97 -9.10
C LYS A 10 16.53 -22.81 -9.97
N GLY A 11 17.41 -21.95 -9.45
CA GLY A 11 17.94 -20.78 -10.15
C GLY A 11 16.94 -19.63 -10.32
N GLY A 12 15.78 -19.69 -9.65
CA GLY A 12 14.76 -18.66 -9.73
C GLY A 12 15.01 -17.48 -8.79
N LYS A 13 14.33 -16.36 -9.05
CA LYS A 13 14.25 -15.20 -8.18
C LYS A 13 12.85 -15.09 -7.58
N ILE A 14 12.73 -14.51 -6.38
CA ILE A 14 11.46 -14.35 -5.71
C ILE A 14 11.40 -13.02 -4.97
N VAL A 15 10.38 -12.21 -5.29
CA VAL A 15 10.07 -10.94 -4.64
C VAL A 15 8.81 -11.13 -3.78
N ILE A 16 8.74 -10.47 -2.62
CA ILE A 16 7.54 -10.47 -1.78
C ILE A 16 6.86 -9.11 -1.85
N GLN A 17 5.53 -9.12 -1.99
CA GLN A 17 4.74 -7.90 -1.95
C GLN A 17 4.42 -7.51 -0.50
N LEU A 18 4.71 -6.26 -0.15
CA LEU A 18 4.37 -5.66 1.14
C LEU A 18 3.03 -4.95 1.04
N TRP A 19 2.06 -5.40 1.83
CA TRP A 19 0.67 -5.07 1.63
C TRP A 19 -0.05 -4.74 2.94
N HIS A 20 -0.68 -3.57 2.99
CA HIS A 20 -1.59 -3.16 4.05
C HIS A 20 -2.98 -2.89 3.47
N VAL A 21 -3.97 -3.64 3.90
CA VAL A 21 -5.32 -3.65 3.30
C VAL A 21 -6.13 -2.36 3.53
N GLY A 22 -5.77 -1.55 4.53
CA GLY A 22 -6.52 -0.35 4.85
C GLY A 22 -7.99 -0.67 5.22
N ARG A 23 -8.93 0.03 4.59
CA ARG A 23 -10.38 -0.13 4.80
C ARG A 23 -10.97 -1.44 4.26
N ILE A 24 -10.20 -2.21 3.49
CA ILE A 24 -10.68 -3.49 2.95
C ILE A 24 -10.50 -4.58 4.01
N SER A 25 -11.24 -4.44 5.09
CA SER A 25 -11.16 -5.31 6.25
C SER A 25 -12.47 -5.32 7.05
N HIS A 26 -12.52 -6.10 8.11
CA HIS A 26 -13.68 -6.25 8.99
C HIS A 26 -13.23 -6.35 10.44
N VAL A 27 -14.04 -5.85 11.39
CA VAL A 27 -13.75 -5.91 12.84
C VAL A 27 -13.50 -7.34 13.33
N ASP A 28 -14.16 -8.35 12.75
CA ASP A 28 -14.00 -9.75 13.12
C ASP A 28 -12.58 -10.33 12.87
N ILE A 29 -11.79 -9.67 12.02
CA ILE A 29 -10.42 -10.09 11.67
C ILE A 29 -9.37 -9.08 12.12
N GLN A 30 -9.78 -8.06 12.86
CA GLN A 30 -8.86 -7.13 13.52
C GLN A 30 -8.61 -7.56 14.97
N PRO A 31 -7.41 -7.32 15.50
CA PRO A 31 -7.13 -7.53 16.92
C PRO A 31 -8.18 -6.83 17.79
N ASP A 32 -8.68 -7.54 18.80
CA ASP A 32 -9.66 -7.03 19.78
C ASP A 32 -10.94 -6.41 19.17
N GLY A 33 -11.28 -6.79 17.93
CA GLY A 33 -12.44 -6.26 17.21
C GLY A 33 -12.36 -4.77 16.88
N GLN A 34 -11.16 -4.21 16.81
CA GLN A 34 -10.96 -2.80 16.48
C GLN A 34 -11.42 -2.48 15.06
N LYS A 35 -11.69 -1.19 14.80
CA LYS A 35 -11.98 -0.73 13.44
C LYS A 35 -10.72 -0.84 12.56
N PRO A 36 -10.85 -1.23 11.27
CA PRO A 36 -9.80 -1.05 10.29
C PRO A 36 -9.37 0.41 10.19
N VAL A 37 -8.20 0.67 9.64
CA VAL A 37 -7.70 2.04 9.44
C VAL A 37 -7.72 2.44 7.97
N ALA A 38 -7.87 3.73 7.71
CA ALA A 38 -7.92 4.31 6.37
C ALA A 38 -7.51 5.80 6.43
N PRO A 39 -7.34 6.49 5.29
CA PRO A 39 -7.15 7.94 5.31
C PRO A 39 -8.35 8.69 5.91
N SER A 40 -9.56 8.21 5.68
CA SER A 40 -10.81 8.78 6.21
C SER A 40 -11.78 7.67 6.62
N ALA A 41 -12.72 7.96 7.52
CA ALA A 41 -13.71 7.01 8.04
C ALA A 41 -14.81 6.71 7.00
N ILE A 42 -14.44 6.17 5.84
CA ILE A 42 -15.33 5.85 4.72
C ILE A 42 -15.21 4.36 4.41
N ALA A 43 -16.26 3.60 4.67
CA ALA A 43 -16.33 2.18 4.30
C ALA A 43 -16.23 2.00 2.78
N ALA A 44 -15.62 0.91 2.33
CA ALA A 44 -15.69 0.52 0.93
C ALA A 44 -16.99 -0.25 0.69
N ASP A 45 -17.66 0.01 -0.43
CA ASP A 45 -18.85 -0.75 -0.84
C ASP A 45 -18.45 -2.07 -1.51
N VAL A 46 -17.82 -2.93 -0.71
CA VAL A 46 -17.36 -4.27 -1.12
C VAL A 46 -17.48 -5.25 0.03
N LYS A 47 -17.27 -6.54 -0.27
CA LYS A 47 -17.19 -7.59 0.73
C LYS A 47 -15.76 -8.05 0.95
N THR A 48 -15.45 -8.46 2.17
CA THR A 48 -14.19 -9.10 2.55
C THR A 48 -14.43 -10.43 3.25
N PHE A 49 -13.41 -11.29 3.27
CA PHE A 49 -13.49 -12.55 4.01
C PHE A 49 -13.38 -12.29 5.52
N THR A 50 -14.27 -12.94 6.26
CA THR A 50 -14.21 -13.01 7.72
C THR A 50 -14.24 -14.49 8.15
N LYS A 51 -14.08 -14.74 9.44
CA LYS A 51 -14.25 -16.12 9.98
C LYS A 51 -15.63 -16.72 9.74
N ASN A 52 -16.63 -15.88 9.43
CA ASN A 52 -18.01 -16.27 9.16
C ASN A 52 -18.36 -16.23 7.65
N GLY A 53 -17.37 -16.09 6.76
CA GLY A 53 -17.55 -16.01 5.31
C GLY A 53 -17.47 -14.57 4.79
N MET A 54 -18.00 -14.33 3.60
CA MET A 54 -18.00 -13.02 2.95
C MET A 54 -18.96 -12.06 3.64
N SER A 55 -18.45 -10.96 4.16
CA SER A 55 -19.22 -9.90 4.84
C SER A 55 -18.89 -8.53 4.25
N PRO A 56 -19.80 -7.53 4.28
CA PRO A 56 -19.45 -6.15 3.96
C PRO A 56 -18.25 -5.69 4.78
N THR A 57 -17.40 -4.83 4.22
CA THR A 57 -16.31 -4.21 4.98
C THR A 57 -16.86 -3.40 6.15
N SER A 58 -16.15 -3.40 7.28
CA SER A 58 -16.49 -2.52 8.39
C SER A 58 -16.11 -1.08 8.10
N GLU A 59 -16.87 -0.13 8.64
CA GLU A 59 -16.46 1.28 8.64
C GLU A 59 -15.11 1.43 9.32
N PRO A 60 -14.09 1.97 8.62
CA PRO A 60 -12.78 2.19 9.21
C PRO A 60 -12.78 3.41 10.14
N ARG A 61 -11.72 3.57 10.91
CA ARG A 61 -11.37 4.86 11.50
C ARG A 61 -10.30 5.57 10.66
N ALA A 62 -10.29 6.87 10.65
CA ALA A 62 -9.18 7.63 10.09
C ALA A 62 -7.90 7.38 10.90
N LEU A 63 -6.75 7.29 10.21
CA LEU A 63 -5.44 7.33 10.85
C LEU A 63 -5.18 8.73 11.39
N GLU A 64 -4.68 8.82 12.61
CA GLU A 64 -4.20 10.07 13.19
C GLU A 64 -2.82 10.44 12.62
N LEU A 65 -2.45 11.72 12.68
CA LEU A 65 -1.18 12.19 12.12
C LEU A 65 0.04 11.52 12.77
N ASP A 66 -0.02 11.29 14.07
CA ASP A 66 1.04 10.65 14.85
C ASP A 66 1.17 9.14 14.60
N GLU A 67 0.20 8.53 13.92
CA GLU A 67 0.26 7.13 13.51
C GLU A 67 1.02 6.91 12.18
N MET A 68 1.17 7.96 11.34
CA MET A 68 1.83 7.82 10.03
C MET A 68 3.27 7.30 10.13
N PRO A 69 4.11 7.80 11.07
CA PRO A 69 5.46 7.25 11.25
C PRO A 69 5.48 5.76 11.60
N ARG A 70 4.46 5.26 12.33
CA ARG A 70 4.34 3.83 12.64
C ARG A 70 4.05 3.01 11.38
N ILE A 71 3.14 3.49 10.53
CA ILE A 71 2.86 2.81 9.23
C ILE A 71 4.15 2.69 8.41
N VAL A 72 4.92 3.77 8.29
CA VAL A 72 6.21 3.74 7.59
C VAL A 72 7.17 2.75 8.24
N ALA A 73 7.27 2.75 9.57
CA ALA A 73 8.14 1.83 10.32
C ALA A 73 7.74 0.35 10.13
N ASP A 74 6.45 0.05 10.00
CA ASP A 74 5.94 -1.30 9.74
C ASP A 74 6.40 -1.81 8.36
N TYR A 75 6.36 -0.96 7.30
CA TYR A 75 6.90 -1.30 5.98
C TYR A 75 8.43 -1.49 6.01
N VAL A 76 9.15 -0.62 6.72
CA VAL A 76 10.61 -0.76 6.92
C VAL A 76 10.94 -2.07 7.64
N HIS A 77 10.19 -2.40 8.69
CA HIS A 77 10.37 -3.67 9.41
C HIS A 77 10.12 -4.87 8.50
N ALA A 78 9.01 -4.86 7.75
CA ALA A 78 8.66 -5.92 6.81
C ALA A 78 9.75 -6.11 5.74
N THR A 79 10.32 -5.02 5.21
CA THR A 79 11.44 -5.05 4.26
C THR A 79 12.68 -5.73 4.85
N LYS A 80 13.06 -5.37 6.07
CA LYS A 80 14.20 -6.01 6.77
C LYS A 80 13.95 -7.50 6.99
N MET A 81 12.72 -7.89 7.32
CA MET A 81 12.35 -9.29 7.52
C MET A 81 12.32 -10.07 6.20
N ALA A 82 11.85 -9.46 5.09
CA ALA A 82 11.93 -10.05 3.77
C ALA A 82 13.38 -10.35 3.35
N ARG A 83 14.26 -9.38 3.51
CA ARG A 83 15.71 -9.54 3.27
C ARG A 83 16.32 -10.69 4.11
N LYS A 84 16.01 -10.72 5.42
CA LYS A 84 16.45 -11.77 6.34
C LYS A 84 15.89 -13.16 5.96
N ALA A 85 14.69 -13.21 5.40
CA ALA A 85 14.07 -14.44 4.92
C ALA A 85 14.66 -14.95 3.59
N GLY A 86 15.50 -14.14 2.92
CA GLY A 86 16.21 -14.51 1.68
C GLY A 86 15.39 -14.24 0.42
N PHE A 87 14.45 -13.26 0.44
CA PHE A 87 13.85 -12.76 -0.80
C PHE A 87 14.87 -11.96 -1.61
N ASP A 88 14.67 -11.86 -2.92
CA ASP A 88 15.51 -11.09 -3.84
C ASP A 88 15.08 -9.62 -3.94
N GLY A 89 13.95 -9.26 -3.37
CA GLY A 89 13.43 -7.90 -3.34
C GLY A 89 12.06 -7.84 -2.68
N VAL A 90 11.53 -6.62 -2.60
CA VAL A 90 10.15 -6.34 -2.14
C VAL A 90 9.42 -5.52 -3.18
N GLU A 91 8.10 -5.71 -3.26
CA GLU A 91 7.21 -4.85 -4.02
C GLU A 91 6.29 -4.10 -3.04
N VAL A 92 6.34 -2.79 -3.03
CA VAL A 92 5.39 -1.96 -2.27
C VAL A 92 4.05 -1.96 -2.99
N HIS A 93 2.98 -2.37 -2.31
CA HIS A 93 1.65 -2.41 -2.89
C HIS A 93 0.91 -1.09 -2.73
N GLY A 94 1.00 -0.23 -3.74
CA GLY A 94 0.31 1.07 -3.83
C GLY A 94 -0.87 1.06 -4.82
N ALA A 95 -1.68 -0.02 -4.85
CA ALA A 95 -2.65 -0.28 -5.91
C ALA A 95 -3.97 -0.86 -5.38
N ASN A 96 -4.93 -1.03 -6.29
CA ASN A 96 -6.15 -1.82 -6.13
C ASN A 96 -7.03 -1.43 -4.93
N GLY A 97 -7.02 -0.18 -4.52
CA GLY A 97 -7.87 0.32 -3.43
C GLY A 97 -7.42 -0.10 -2.02
N TYR A 98 -6.15 -0.49 -1.84
CA TYR A 98 -5.56 -0.76 -0.53
C TYR A 98 -4.90 0.49 0.08
N LEU A 99 -4.31 0.41 1.26
CA LEU A 99 -4.02 1.58 2.08
C LEU A 99 -3.32 2.71 1.33
N LEU A 100 -2.22 2.46 0.65
CA LEU A 100 -1.47 3.53 -0.04
C LEU A 100 -2.27 4.12 -1.21
N ASP A 101 -2.99 3.29 -1.96
CA ASP A 101 -3.90 3.75 -3.03
C ASP A 101 -5.11 4.51 -2.45
N GLN A 102 -5.59 4.14 -1.23
CA GLN A 102 -6.63 4.88 -0.53
C GLN A 102 -6.19 6.30 -0.16
N PHE A 103 -4.91 6.51 0.15
CA PHE A 103 -4.38 7.86 0.38
C PHE A 103 -4.28 8.67 -0.92
N LEU A 104 -3.88 8.05 -2.02
CA LEU A 104 -3.74 8.72 -3.33
C LEU A 104 -5.08 9.23 -3.87
N LYS A 105 -6.15 8.43 -3.74
CA LYS A 105 -7.42 8.65 -4.48
C LYS A 105 -8.46 9.42 -3.69
N THR A 106 -9.11 10.36 -4.36
CA THR A 106 -10.05 11.32 -3.77
C THR A 106 -11.32 10.69 -3.20
N SER A 107 -11.77 9.54 -3.70
CA SER A 107 -12.99 8.89 -3.18
C SER A 107 -12.83 8.36 -1.76
N SER A 108 -11.61 8.04 -1.34
CA SER A 108 -11.30 7.48 -0.01
C SER A 108 -10.52 8.42 0.89
N ASN A 109 -9.88 9.46 0.33
CA ASN A 109 -9.11 10.44 1.09
C ASN A 109 -9.83 11.81 1.08
N LYS A 110 -10.48 12.13 2.18
CA LYS A 110 -11.16 13.41 2.44
C LYS A 110 -10.48 14.21 3.55
N ARG A 111 -9.19 13.96 3.76
CA ARG A 111 -8.38 14.68 4.74
C ARG A 111 -8.12 16.11 4.28
N ASP A 112 -7.98 17.00 5.26
CA ASP A 112 -7.64 18.42 5.09
C ASP A 112 -6.27 18.79 5.71
N ASP A 113 -5.51 17.77 6.11
CA ASP A 113 -4.17 17.89 6.70
C ASP A 113 -3.04 17.61 5.69
N ALA A 114 -1.81 17.41 6.20
CA ALA A 114 -0.62 17.16 5.38
C ALA A 114 -0.69 15.89 4.51
N TYR A 115 -1.68 15.01 4.69
CA TYR A 115 -1.87 13.77 3.93
C TYR A 115 -3.14 13.79 3.06
N GLY A 116 -3.77 14.96 2.86
CA GLY A 116 -5.00 15.09 2.06
C GLY A 116 -5.07 16.39 1.26
N GLY A 117 -6.14 16.54 0.47
CA GLY A 117 -6.34 17.69 -0.41
C GLY A 117 -5.50 17.61 -1.68
N SER A 118 -4.37 18.30 -1.78
CA SER A 118 -3.55 18.34 -2.98
C SER A 118 -2.94 16.98 -3.34
N VAL A 119 -2.54 16.81 -4.59
CA VAL A 119 -1.90 15.55 -5.07
C VAL A 119 -0.63 15.25 -4.28
N GLU A 120 0.18 16.26 -3.98
CA GLU A 120 1.41 16.13 -3.21
C GLU A 120 1.15 15.59 -1.80
N ASN A 121 0.11 16.10 -1.15
CA ASN A 121 -0.27 15.66 0.19
C ASN A 121 -0.83 14.24 0.16
N ARG A 122 -1.69 13.91 -0.81
CA ARG A 122 -2.23 12.56 -0.96
C ARG A 122 -1.14 11.52 -1.26
N ALA A 123 -0.09 11.90 -1.99
CA ALA A 123 1.03 11.03 -2.32
C ALA A 123 2.09 10.94 -1.19
N ARG A 124 2.03 11.78 -0.18
CA ARG A 124 3.03 11.88 0.89
C ARG A 124 3.33 10.55 1.55
N LEU A 125 2.30 9.83 2.02
CA LEU A 125 2.51 8.55 2.71
C LEU A 125 3.17 7.50 1.80
N LEU A 126 2.81 7.46 0.51
CA LEU A 126 3.47 6.57 -0.46
C LEU A 126 4.97 6.84 -0.53
N PHE A 127 5.36 8.11 -0.63
CA PHE A 127 6.78 8.47 -0.74
C PHE A 127 7.54 8.29 0.56
N GLU A 128 6.94 8.57 1.72
CA GLU A 128 7.55 8.28 3.03
C GLU A 128 7.80 6.76 3.21
N VAL A 129 6.86 5.92 2.78
CA VAL A 129 7.04 4.47 2.76
C VAL A 129 8.17 4.07 1.81
N LEU A 130 8.19 4.59 0.57
CA LEU A 130 9.25 4.30 -0.39
C LEU A 130 10.63 4.75 0.12
N ASP A 131 10.74 5.94 0.68
CA ASP A 131 11.99 6.43 1.28
C ASP A 131 12.50 5.47 2.36
N GLY A 132 11.61 5.03 3.24
CA GLY A 132 11.95 4.07 4.30
C GLY A 132 12.36 2.69 3.77
N VAL A 133 11.62 2.16 2.78
CA VAL A 133 11.85 0.84 2.18
C VAL A 133 13.16 0.83 1.38
N VAL A 134 13.40 1.84 0.55
CA VAL A 134 14.64 2.00 -0.22
C VAL A 134 15.84 2.17 0.71
N HIS A 135 15.71 2.95 1.78
CA HIS A 135 16.78 3.06 2.79
C HIS A 135 17.08 1.73 3.49
N ALA A 136 16.08 0.87 3.65
CA ALA A 136 16.23 -0.42 4.33
C ALA A 136 16.84 -1.52 3.46
N TRP A 137 16.78 -1.39 2.11
CA TRP A 137 17.29 -2.44 1.21
C TRP A 137 17.99 -1.90 -0.04
N ASP A 138 18.04 -0.83 -0.51
CA ASP A 138 18.51 -0.31 -1.79
C ASP A 138 17.41 -0.34 -2.89
N SER A 139 17.45 0.64 -3.78
CA SER A 139 16.39 0.87 -4.77
C SER A 139 16.25 -0.24 -5.82
N ASP A 140 17.35 -0.88 -6.20
CA ASP A 140 17.39 -1.98 -7.18
C ASP A 140 16.81 -3.31 -6.66
N HIS A 141 16.42 -3.35 -5.37
CA HIS A 141 15.66 -4.45 -4.76
C HIS A 141 14.20 -4.07 -4.43
N VAL A 142 13.74 -2.89 -4.84
CA VAL A 142 12.41 -2.37 -4.53
C VAL A 142 11.62 -2.13 -5.80
N GLY A 143 10.47 -2.81 -5.91
CA GLY A 143 9.45 -2.51 -6.91
C GLY A 143 8.27 -1.76 -6.28
N LEU A 144 7.47 -1.11 -7.11
CA LEU A 144 6.23 -0.45 -6.73
C LEU A 144 5.10 -0.90 -7.65
N ARG A 145 3.95 -1.26 -7.07
CA ARG A 145 2.72 -1.54 -7.84
C ARG A 145 1.74 -0.39 -7.72
N LEU A 146 1.23 0.09 -8.86
CA LEU A 146 0.21 1.14 -8.98
C LEU A 146 -0.96 0.68 -9.86
N SER A 147 -2.14 1.28 -9.67
CA SER A 147 -3.35 0.99 -10.44
C SER A 147 -4.15 2.27 -10.74
N PRO A 148 -3.70 3.11 -11.69
CA PRO A 148 -4.25 4.43 -11.94
C PRO A 148 -5.77 4.43 -12.18
N PHE A 149 -6.24 3.57 -13.06
CA PHE A 149 -7.62 3.56 -13.53
C PHE A 149 -8.46 2.39 -13.01
N SER A 150 -7.88 1.52 -12.17
CA SER A 150 -8.60 0.36 -11.65
C SER A 150 -9.68 0.77 -10.64
N PRO A 151 -10.95 0.31 -10.81
CA PRO A 151 -12.03 0.53 -9.85
C PRO A 151 -12.04 -0.51 -8.73
N ALA A 152 -11.01 -1.34 -8.61
CA ALA A 152 -10.94 -2.42 -7.65
C ALA A 152 -11.20 -1.91 -6.22
N ASN A 153 -11.99 -2.65 -5.44
CA ASN A 153 -12.36 -2.30 -4.07
C ASN A 153 -13.13 -0.97 -3.95
N ALA A 154 -13.95 -0.64 -4.97
CA ALA A 154 -14.79 0.55 -5.02
C ALA A 154 -13.99 1.85 -4.77
N ILE A 155 -12.83 1.95 -5.40
CA ILE A 155 -11.99 3.15 -5.32
C ILE A 155 -12.04 3.94 -6.62
N ALA A 156 -12.02 5.27 -6.52
CA ALA A 156 -11.98 6.18 -7.67
C ALA A 156 -11.20 7.45 -7.33
N ASP A 157 -10.67 8.10 -8.35
CA ASP A 157 -10.06 9.42 -8.24
C ASP A 157 -10.79 10.38 -9.20
N ASP A 158 -10.93 11.64 -8.79
CA ASP A 158 -11.60 12.66 -9.61
C ASP A 158 -10.74 13.05 -10.83
N ASN A 159 -9.41 13.01 -10.67
CA ASN A 159 -8.44 13.27 -11.75
C ASN A 159 -7.26 12.28 -11.68
N PRO A 160 -7.45 11.02 -12.08
CA PRO A 160 -6.41 10.01 -11.97
C PRO A 160 -5.17 10.32 -12.82
N GLN A 161 -5.35 11.00 -13.97
CA GLN A 161 -4.21 11.40 -14.81
C GLN A 161 -3.26 12.32 -14.04
N GLU A 162 -3.78 13.40 -13.44
CA GLU A 162 -2.98 14.35 -12.66
C GLU A 162 -2.28 13.67 -11.48
N THR A 163 -3.03 12.84 -10.74
CA THR A 163 -2.50 12.13 -9.58
C THR A 163 -1.34 11.22 -9.96
N PHE A 164 -1.50 10.42 -11.01
CA PHE A 164 -0.49 9.43 -11.37
C PHE A 164 0.63 9.99 -12.23
N ASP A 165 0.42 11.08 -13.00
CA ASP A 165 1.50 11.83 -13.64
C ASP A 165 2.45 12.40 -12.58
N TYR A 166 1.91 13.02 -11.52
CA TYR A 166 2.72 13.50 -10.40
C TYR A 166 3.50 12.36 -9.73
N VAL A 167 2.82 11.25 -9.43
CA VAL A 167 3.45 10.10 -8.75
C VAL A 167 4.58 9.53 -9.61
N VAL A 168 4.32 9.25 -10.90
CA VAL A 168 5.30 8.64 -11.81
C VAL A 168 6.49 9.57 -12.04
N ASP A 169 6.24 10.86 -12.19
CA ASP A 169 7.32 11.85 -12.35
C ASP A 169 8.22 11.90 -11.13
N ALA A 170 7.64 11.92 -9.93
CA ALA A 170 8.39 11.90 -8.67
C ALA A 170 9.16 10.59 -8.43
N LEU A 171 8.76 9.46 -9.06
CA LEU A 171 9.46 8.18 -8.95
C LEU A 171 10.82 8.17 -9.65
N ASN A 172 11.09 9.05 -10.62
CA ASN A 172 12.36 9.10 -11.35
C ASN A 172 13.58 9.24 -10.43
N LYS A 173 13.42 9.86 -9.27
CA LYS A 173 14.51 10.03 -8.28
C LYS A 173 14.91 8.71 -7.58
N TYR A 174 14.05 7.69 -7.57
CA TYR A 174 14.28 6.48 -6.78
C TYR A 174 15.10 5.42 -7.50
N ASN A 175 15.08 5.40 -8.84
CA ASN A 175 15.73 4.34 -9.64
C ASN A 175 15.32 2.93 -9.17
N LEU A 176 13.99 2.70 -9.03
CA LEU A 176 13.45 1.44 -8.57
C LEU A 176 13.78 0.28 -9.53
N ALA A 177 13.80 -0.95 -8.99
CA ALA A 177 14.01 -2.17 -9.77
C ALA A 177 12.98 -2.31 -10.90
N TYR A 178 11.73 -1.98 -10.62
CA TYR A 178 10.64 -1.94 -11.61
C TYR A 178 9.43 -1.15 -11.12
N LEU A 179 8.61 -0.73 -12.06
CA LEU A 179 7.26 -0.22 -11.82
C LEU A 179 6.25 -1.21 -12.42
N HIS A 180 5.34 -1.71 -11.58
CA HIS A 180 4.28 -2.62 -11.95
C HIS A 180 2.96 -1.85 -12.09
N MET A 181 2.51 -1.62 -13.32
CA MET A 181 1.27 -0.92 -13.60
C MET A 181 0.14 -1.93 -13.82
N VAL A 182 -0.99 -1.74 -13.12
CA VAL A 182 -2.22 -2.48 -13.37
C VAL A 182 -3.04 -1.69 -14.38
N GLU A 183 -3.22 -2.26 -15.54
CA GLU A 183 -4.17 -1.75 -16.54
C GLU A 183 -5.59 -2.12 -16.08
N GLY A 184 -6.54 -1.19 -16.23
CA GLY A 184 -7.92 -1.32 -15.78
C GLY A 184 -8.78 -2.26 -16.64
#